data_d2e82306af9d294d272a2826bd3c5082
#
_entry.id   d2e82306af9d294d272a2826bd3c5082
#
_cell.length_a   1.000
_cell.length_b   1.000
_cell.length_c   1.000
_cell.angle_alpha   90.00
_cell.angle_beta   90.00
_cell.angle_gamma   90.00
#
_symmetry.space_group_name_H-M   'P 1'
#
loop_
_entity.id
_entity.type
_entity.pdbx_description
1 polymer ?
#
loop_
_entity_poly.entity_id
_entity_poly.type
_entity_poly.pdbx_seq_one_letter_code
_entity_poly.pdbx_strand_id
1 'polypeptide(L)'
;MFPIVFLFLFLRPMKEKISEIKDLLQNPKDIVITVHRGPDADALGSALALSGVLKQLNHNVTVISPNDYASFLHWMKGNNQVIIYSDDKEKAQKITNNADLIFLLDFNSLSRISDYSDVVERSSAFRIMIDHHQEVDINSANI
;
A
#
# COMPACT_ATOMS: atom_id res chain seq x y z
N MET A 1 -15.33 -26.19 18.95
CA MET A 1 -13.91 -26.14 19.36
C MET A 1 -13.08 -25.81 18.13
N PHE A 2 -12.71 -24.56 17.95
CA PHE A 2 -11.82 -24.15 16.85
C PHE A 2 -10.40 -24.63 17.20
N PRO A 3 -9.69 -25.30 16.30
CA PRO A 3 -8.37 -25.82 16.62
C PRO A 3 -7.39 -24.66 16.86
N ILE A 4 -6.67 -24.76 17.96
CA ILE A 4 -5.61 -23.82 18.42
C ILE A 4 -4.57 -23.54 17.31
N VAL A 5 -4.42 -24.43 16.36
CA VAL A 5 -3.55 -24.29 15.17
C VAL A 5 -3.96 -23.09 14.29
N PHE A 6 -5.25 -22.74 14.23
CA PHE A 6 -5.73 -21.60 13.43
C PHE A 6 -5.35 -20.25 14.06
N LEU A 7 -5.24 -20.19 15.38
CA LEU A 7 -4.87 -18.97 16.10
C LEU A 7 -3.37 -18.62 15.92
N PHE A 8 -2.52 -19.63 15.75
CA PHE A 8 -1.08 -19.43 15.55
C PHE A 8 -0.73 -18.86 14.14
N LEU A 9 -1.57 -19.10 13.14
CA LEU A 9 -1.36 -18.50 11.80
C LEU A 9 -1.63 -17.00 11.78
N PHE A 10 -2.46 -16.47 12.68
CA PHE A 10 -2.82 -15.06 12.73
C PHE A 10 -1.84 -14.20 13.56
N LEU A 11 -1.02 -14.81 14.41
CA LEU A 11 -0.07 -14.11 15.28
C LEU A 11 1.37 -14.39 14.87
N ARG A 12 1.70 -14.24 13.58
CA ARG A 12 3.12 -14.22 13.20
C ARG A 12 3.82 -13.12 14.00
N PRO A 13 4.94 -13.42 14.68
CA PRO A 13 5.72 -12.40 15.36
C PRO A 13 6.09 -11.28 14.38
N MET A 14 6.01 -10.04 14.81
CA MET A 14 6.36 -8.88 13.98
C MET A 14 7.74 -9.04 13.30
N LYS A 15 8.70 -9.67 13.98
CA LYS A 15 10.04 -9.95 13.45
C LYS A 15 10.02 -10.82 12.20
N GLU A 16 9.14 -11.83 12.15
CA GLU A 16 9.01 -12.72 10.98
C GLU A 16 8.42 -11.97 9.79
N LYS A 17 7.39 -11.15 10.02
CA LYS A 17 6.80 -10.29 8.99
C LYS A 17 7.83 -9.30 8.41
N ILE A 18 8.59 -8.65 9.27
CA ILE A 18 9.66 -7.73 8.84
C ILE A 18 10.75 -8.47 8.05
N SER A 19 11.13 -9.69 8.47
CA SER A 19 12.12 -10.48 7.73
C SER A 19 11.61 -10.83 6.34
N GLU A 20 10.35 -11.26 6.21
CA GLU A 20 9.73 -11.58 4.92
C GLU A 20 9.67 -10.35 4.00
N ILE A 21 9.30 -9.18 4.52
CA ILE A 21 9.31 -7.93 3.75
C ILE A 21 10.73 -7.58 3.27
N LYS A 22 11.74 -7.74 4.12
CA LYS A 22 13.15 -7.52 3.73
C LYS A 22 13.58 -8.46 2.61
N ASP A 23 13.18 -9.72 2.66
CA ASP A 23 13.51 -10.72 1.63
C ASP A 23 12.82 -10.36 0.30
N LEU A 24 11.56 -9.91 0.31
CA LEU A 24 10.86 -9.42 -0.86
C LEU A 24 11.55 -8.21 -1.52
N LEU A 25 12.21 -7.38 -0.72
CA LEU A 25 12.87 -6.14 -1.17
C LEU A 25 14.37 -6.32 -1.52
N GLN A 26 14.91 -7.52 -1.53
CA GLN A 26 16.34 -7.76 -1.86
C GLN A 26 16.68 -7.43 -3.32
N ASN A 27 15.74 -7.55 -4.24
CA ASN A 27 15.92 -7.27 -5.65
C ASN A 27 14.98 -6.15 -6.12
N PRO A 28 15.37 -5.36 -7.13
CA PRO A 28 14.51 -4.33 -7.70
C PRO A 28 13.12 -4.85 -8.06
N LYS A 29 12.09 -4.08 -7.73
CA LYS A 29 10.68 -4.40 -7.89
C LYS A 29 9.91 -3.21 -8.45
N ASP A 30 8.83 -3.51 -9.15
CA ASP A 30 7.76 -2.53 -9.45
C ASP A 30 6.81 -2.49 -8.26
N ILE A 31 6.76 -1.34 -7.57
CA ILE A 31 6.03 -1.17 -6.32
C ILE A 31 4.99 -0.07 -6.45
N VAL A 32 3.77 -0.37 -6.05
CA VAL A 32 2.72 0.61 -5.82
C VAL A 32 2.58 0.86 -4.32
N ILE A 33 2.41 2.11 -3.94
CA ILE A 33 2.02 2.50 -2.59
C ILE A 33 0.68 3.22 -2.70
N THR A 34 -0.31 2.79 -1.94
CA THR A 34 -1.60 3.46 -1.88
C THR A 34 -2.02 3.76 -0.44
N VAL A 35 -2.90 4.73 -0.29
CA VAL A 35 -3.42 5.27 0.96
C VAL A 35 -4.94 5.28 0.92
N HIS A 36 -5.61 5.57 2.04
CA HIS A 36 -7.07 5.67 2.06
C HIS A 36 -7.59 6.82 1.19
N ARG A 37 -8.88 6.76 0.84
CA ARG A 37 -9.60 7.85 0.18
C ARG A 37 -9.57 9.12 1.03
N GLY A 38 -9.33 10.27 0.38
CA GLY A 38 -9.21 11.55 1.08
C GLY A 38 -8.03 11.55 2.03
N PRO A 39 -6.80 11.26 1.56
CA PRO A 39 -5.65 11.09 2.44
C PRO A 39 -5.36 12.37 3.22
N ASP A 40 -5.04 12.18 4.49
CA ASP A 40 -4.54 13.23 5.37
C ASP A 40 -3.00 13.29 5.36
N ALA A 41 -2.43 14.09 6.26
CA ALA A 41 -0.99 14.27 6.32
C ALA A 41 -0.23 13.00 6.76
N ASP A 42 -0.86 12.16 7.59
CA ASP A 42 -0.26 10.88 8.04
C ASP A 42 -0.19 9.89 6.87
N ALA A 43 -1.30 9.69 6.18
CA ALA A 43 -1.39 8.82 5.01
C ALA A 43 -0.42 9.24 3.90
N LEU A 44 -0.51 10.50 3.46
CA LEU A 44 0.32 10.99 2.35
C LEU A 44 1.81 11.09 2.74
N GLY A 45 2.09 11.55 3.95
CA GLY A 45 3.46 11.70 4.46
C GLY A 45 4.18 10.36 4.58
N SER A 46 3.51 9.34 5.14
CA SER A 46 4.07 7.98 5.23
C SER A 46 4.31 7.37 3.85
N ALA A 47 3.37 7.54 2.91
CA ALA A 47 3.51 7.04 1.55
C ALA A 47 4.69 7.68 0.78
N LEU A 48 4.82 9.00 0.86
CA LEU A 48 5.92 9.71 0.20
C LEU A 48 7.27 9.40 0.84
N ALA A 49 7.34 9.27 2.17
CA ALA A 49 8.56 8.89 2.88
C ALA A 49 9.00 7.47 2.49
N LEU A 50 8.09 6.50 2.53
CA LEU A 50 8.38 5.11 2.11
C LEU A 50 8.81 5.06 0.64
N SER A 51 8.12 5.78 -0.24
CA SER A 51 8.51 5.90 -1.66
C SER A 51 9.94 6.40 -1.81
N GLY A 52 10.34 7.42 -1.04
CA GLY A 52 11.70 7.95 -1.05
C GLY A 52 12.74 6.91 -0.65
N VAL A 53 12.50 6.13 0.40
CA VAL A 53 13.39 5.07 0.86
C VAL A 53 13.49 3.94 -0.17
N LEU A 54 12.36 3.45 -0.68
CA LEU A 54 12.35 2.34 -1.65
C LEU A 54 13.03 2.71 -2.97
N LYS A 55 12.89 3.96 -3.43
CA LYS A 55 13.62 4.46 -4.60
C LYS A 55 15.14 4.49 -4.38
N GLN A 56 15.61 4.82 -3.17
CA GLN A 56 17.04 4.75 -2.82
C GLN A 56 17.56 3.30 -2.81
N LEU A 57 16.68 2.32 -2.60
CA LEU A 57 16.97 0.90 -2.69
C LEU A 57 16.83 0.34 -4.13
N ASN A 58 16.74 1.20 -5.13
CA ASN A 58 16.63 0.88 -6.55
C ASN A 58 15.31 0.20 -6.97
N HIS A 59 14.23 0.37 -6.23
CA HIS A 59 12.90 -0.03 -6.67
C HIS A 59 12.27 1.02 -7.56
N ASN A 60 11.41 0.59 -8.50
CA ASN A 60 10.55 1.47 -9.27
C ASN A 60 9.23 1.68 -8.50
N VAL A 61 9.04 2.87 -7.96
CA VAL A 61 7.93 3.12 -7.00
C VAL A 61 6.99 4.19 -7.49
N THR A 62 5.71 3.87 -7.50
CA THR A 62 4.62 4.81 -7.80
C THR A 62 3.68 4.93 -6.60
N VAL A 63 3.41 6.16 -6.17
CA VAL A 63 2.37 6.45 -5.18
C VAL A 63 1.08 6.75 -5.93
N ILE A 64 0.00 6.06 -5.57
CA ILE A 64 -1.35 6.25 -6.15
C ILE A 64 -2.32 6.59 -5.03
N SER A 65 -2.93 7.77 -5.09
CA SER A 65 -4.04 8.16 -4.23
C SER A 65 -5.37 7.81 -4.90
N PRO A 66 -6.35 7.27 -4.19
CA PRO A 66 -7.67 6.97 -4.76
C PRO A 66 -8.37 8.18 -5.34
N ASN A 67 -8.23 9.34 -4.72
CA ASN A 67 -8.78 10.62 -5.16
C ASN A 67 -7.86 11.79 -4.78
N ASP A 68 -8.20 12.97 -5.26
CA ASP A 68 -7.49 14.22 -4.91
C ASP A 68 -7.63 14.53 -3.41
N TYR A 69 -6.71 15.34 -2.90
CA TYR A 69 -6.58 15.67 -1.48
C TYR A 69 -6.33 17.18 -1.27
N ALA A 70 -6.35 17.58 -0.01
CA ALA A 70 -6.28 18.99 0.37
C ALA A 70 -5.00 19.65 -0.14
N SER A 71 -5.13 20.81 -0.78
CA SER A 71 -4.04 21.58 -1.41
C SER A 71 -2.91 21.95 -0.45
N PHE A 72 -3.20 22.08 0.85
CA PHE A 72 -2.18 22.35 1.86
C PHE A 72 -1.18 21.20 2.06
N LEU A 73 -1.41 20.01 1.47
CA LEU A 73 -0.49 18.88 1.48
C LEU A 73 0.46 18.88 0.26
N HIS A 74 0.21 19.74 -0.73
CA HIS A 74 0.97 19.74 -1.99
C HIS A 74 2.44 20.19 -1.87
N TRP A 75 2.83 20.78 -0.75
CA TRP A 75 4.23 21.14 -0.47
C TRP A 75 5.14 19.93 -0.19
N MET A 76 4.57 18.76 0.12
CA MET A 76 5.36 17.59 0.46
C MET A 76 6.23 17.16 -0.71
N LYS A 77 7.49 16.84 -0.42
CA LYS A 77 8.45 16.38 -1.43
C LYS A 77 7.96 15.09 -2.09
N GLY A 78 7.91 15.08 -3.42
CA GLY A 78 7.42 13.94 -4.21
C GLY A 78 5.92 14.00 -4.54
N ASN A 79 5.18 14.97 -3.97
CA ASN A 79 3.75 15.15 -4.24
C ASN A 79 3.43 15.25 -5.74
N ASN A 80 4.25 15.93 -6.51
CA ASN A 80 4.08 16.11 -7.97
C ASN A 80 4.18 14.81 -8.77
N GLN A 81 4.59 13.71 -8.18
CA GLN A 81 4.67 12.38 -8.79
C GLN A 81 3.53 11.46 -8.38
N VAL A 82 2.66 11.89 -7.46
CA VAL A 82 1.50 11.12 -7.04
C VAL A 82 0.49 11.05 -8.18
N ILE A 83 0.03 9.84 -8.50
CA ILE A 83 -1.04 9.62 -9.45
C ILE A 83 -2.36 9.63 -8.69
N ILE A 84 -3.32 10.40 -9.16
CA ILE A 84 -4.69 10.42 -8.65
C ILE A 84 -5.51 9.44 -9.49
N TYR A 85 -5.97 8.34 -8.86
CA TYR A 85 -6.72 7.30 -9.56
C TYR A 85 -8.01 7.83 -10.20
N SER A 86 -8.75 8.71 -9.51
CA SER A 86 -9.97 9.32 -10.06
C SER A 86 -9.75 10.11 -11.33
N ASP A 87 -8.55 10.67 -11.54
CA ASP A 87 -8.22 11.54 -12.67
C ASP A 87 -7.66 10.76 -13.85
N ASP A 88 -6.90 9.67 -13.60
CA ASP A 88 -6.30 8.84 -14.65
C ASP A 88 -6.38 7.34 -14.27
N LYS A 89 -7.59 6.80 -14.39
CA LYS A 89 -7.87 5.40 -14.03
C LYS A 89 -7.08 4.41 -14.88
N GLU A 90 -6.96 4.66 -16.18
CA GLU A 90 -6.27 3.76 -17.12
C GLU A 90 -4.80 3.60 -16.76
N LYS A 91 -4.11 4.72 -16.53
CA LYS A 91 -2.70 4.72 -16.14
C LYS A 91 -2.50 4.04 -14.80
N ALA A 92 -3.32 4.38 -13.80
CA ALA A 92 -3.22 3.79 -12.47
C ALA A 92 -3.47 2.27 -12.51
N GLN A 93 -4.49 1.81 -13.25
CA GLN A 93 -4.78 0.39 -13.43
C GLN A 93 -3.62 -0.36 -14.10
N LYS A 94 -3.05 0.21 -15.16
CA LYS A 94 -1.91 -0.39 -15.86
C LYS A 94 -0.71 -0.56 -14.95
N ILE A 95 -0.39 0.45 -14.14
CA ILE A 95 0.73 0.40 -13.19
C ILE A 95 0.46 -0.63 -12.11
N THR A 96 -0.76 -0.65 -11.53
CA THR A 96 -1.13 -1.59 -10.47
C THR A 96 -1.12 -3.04 -10.94
N ASN A 97 -1.59 -3.31 -12.15
CA ASN A 97 -1.61 -4.66 -12.72
C ASN A 97 -0.22 -5.22 -13.03
N ASN A 98 0.77 -4.34 -13.22
CA ASN A 98 2.16 -4.72 -13.48
C ASN A 98 3.04 -4.68 -12.21
N ALA A 99 2.49 -4.31 -11.07
CA ALA A 99 3.24 -4.26 -9.82
C ALA A 99 3.60 -5.65 -9.29
N ASP A 100 4.79 -5.77 -8.71
CA ASP A 100 5.20 -6.94 -7.92
C ASP A 100 4.66 -6.87 -6.49
N LEU A 101 4.67 -5.66 -5.91
CA LEU A 101 4.25 -5.39 -4.54
C LEU A 101 3.30 -4.20 -4.50
N ILE A 102 2.32 -4.27 -3.60
CA ILE A 102 1.46 -3.13 -3.25
C ILE A 102 1.53 -2.90 -1.75
N PHE A 103 1.97 -1.72 -1.35
CA PHE A 103 1.88 -1.27 0.04
C PHE A 103 0.55 -0.54 0.27
N LEU A 104 -0.17 -0.97 1.28
CA LEU A 104 -1.43 -0.41 1.78
C LEU A 104 -1.11 0.34 3.07
N LEU A 105 -1.12 1.67 3.03
CA LEU A 105 -0.68 2.49 4.17
C LEU A 105 -1.82 3.28 4.79
N ASP A 106 -1.90 3.22 6.10
CA ASP A 106 -2.80 4.00 6.93
C ASP A 106 -4.29 3.72 6.69
N PHE A 107 -4.63 2.47 6.41
CA PHE A 107 -6.01 1.98 6.39
C PHE A 107 -6.09 0.47 6.63
N ASN A 108 -7.21 0.02 7.18
CA ASN A 108 -7.42 -1.34 7.69
C ASN A 108 -8.21 -2.27 6.76
N SER A 109 -8.73 -1.79 5.63
CA SER A 109 -9.54 -2.57 4.69
C SER A 109 -9.54 -1.94 3.30
N LEU A 110 -9.58 -2.75 2.23
CA LEU A 110 -9.69 -2.28 0.84
C LEU A 110 -10.93 -1.42 0.58
N SER A 111 -11.97 -1.54 1.38
CA SER A 111 -13.16 -0.66 1.30
C SER A 111 -12.82 0.83 1.50
N ARG A 112 -11.67 1.14 2.10
CA ARG A 112 -11.22 2.51 2.36
C ARG A 112 -10.65 3.22 1.12
N ILE A 113 -10.44 2.52 0.01
CA ILE A 113 -9.88 3.06 -1.23
C ILE A 113 -10.90 3.17 -2.38
N SER A 114 -12.20 3.08 -2.08
CA SER A 114 -13.31 3.22 -3.05
C SER A 114 -13.15 2.31 -4.27
N ASP A 115 -13.49 2.80 -5.47
CA ASP A 115 -13.43 2.02 -6.73
C ASP A 115 -12.02 1.52 -7.08
N TYR A 116 -10.97 2.08 -6.51
CA TYR A 116 -9.62 1.60 -6.68
C TYR A 116 -9.40 0.22 -6.02
N SER A 117 -10.26 -0.15 -5.05
CA SER A 117 -10.24 -1.45 -4.40
C SER A 117 -10.33 -2.61 -5.39
N ASP A 118 -11.22 -2.52 -6.39
CA ASP A 118 -11.40 -3.57 -7.39
C ASP A 118 -10.12 -3.84 -8.21
N VAL A 119 -9.35 -2.79 -8.48
CA VAL A 119 -8.08 -2.90 -9.21
C VAL A 119 -7.01 -3.55 -8.35
N VAL A 120 -6.89 -3.12 -7.10
CA VAL A 120 -5.93 -3.68 -6.13
C VAL A 120 -6.26 -5.14 -5.83
N GLU A 121 -7.54 -5.47 -5.67
CA GLU A 121 -7.99 -6.84 -5.36
C GLU A 121 -7.71 -7.83 -6.50
N ARG A 122 -7.89 -7.39 -7.75
CA ARG A 122 -7.64 -8.21 -8.95
C ARG A 122 -6.16 -8.33 -9.32
N SER A 123 -5.32 -7.46 -8.78
CA SER A 123 -3.88 -7.51 -9.02
C SER A 123 -3.26 -8.78 -8.41
N SER A 124 -2.32 -9.39 -9.13
CA SER A 124 -1.51 -10.51 -8.65
C SER A 124 -0.37 -10.07 -7.72
N ALA A 125 -0.17 -8.78 -7.51
CA ALA A 125 0.86 -8.24 -6.66
C ALA A 125 0.71 -8.71 -5.20
N PHE A 126 1.82 -8.94 -4.54
CA PHE A 126 1.84 -9.27 -3.12
C PHE A 126 1.52 -8.00 -2.30
N ARG A 127 0.53 -8.07 -1.42
CA ARG A 127 0.03 -6.92 -0.67
C ARG A 127 0.57 -6.91 0.76
N ILE A 128 1.14 -5.77 1.14
CA ILE A 128 1.70 -5.51 2.47
C ILE A 128 0.93 -4.35 3.09
N MET A 129 0.31 -4.58 4.24
CA MET A 129 -0.42 -3.54 4.98
C MET A 129 0.40 -3.05 6.15
N ILE A 130 0.55 -1.74 6.26
CA ILE A 130 1.14 -1.05 7.42
C ILE A 130 0.12 -0.05 7.92
N ASP A 131 -0.48 -0.36 9.04
CA ASP A 131 -1.62 0.36 9.58
C ASP A 131 -1.64 0.32 11.11
N HIS A 132 -2.29 1.29 11.74
CA HIS A 132 -2.47 1.41 13.19
C HIS A 132 -3.95 1.45 13.62
N HIS A 133 -4.89 1.35 12.66
CA HIS A 133 -6.31 1.30 12.96
C HIS A 133 -6.71 -0.05 13.57
N GLN A 134 -7.85 -0.04 14.27
CA GLN A 134 -8.46 -1.27 14.80
C GLN A 134 -9.26 -2.00 13.71
N GLU A 135 -9.66 -3.25 13.99
CA GLU A 135 -10.54 -4.06 13.11
C GLU A 135 -9.97 -4.28 11.70
N VAL A 136 -8.74 -4.76 11.64
CA VAL A 136 -8.05 -5.05 10.37
C VAL A 136 -8.79 -6.15 9.60
N ASP A 137 -9.10 -5.88 8.33
CA ASP A 137 -9.56 -6.90 7.40
C ASP A 137 -8.37 -7.72 6.89
N ILE A 138 -8.24 -8.93 7.43
CA ILE A 138 -7.14 -9.86 7.12
C ILE A 138 -7.12 -10.34 5.67
N ASN A 139 -8.20 -10.17 4.91
CA ASN A 139 -8.26 -10.54 3.50
C ASN A 139 -7.71 -9.44 2.58
N SER A 140 -7.53 -8.25 3.11
CA SER A 140 -7.05 -7.09 2.34
C SER A 140 -5.56 -7.20 1.97
N ALA A 141 -4.75 -7.94 2.75
CA ALA A 141 -3.31 -8.06 2.53
C ALA A 141 -2.77 -9.48 2.80
N ASN A 142 -1.55 -9.74 2.31
CA ASN A 142 -0.82 -10.99 2.55
C ASN A 142 -0.01 -10.94 3.86
N ILE A 143 0.48 -9.75 4.20
CA ILE A 143 1.18 -9.43 5.46
C ILE A 143 0.61 -8.18 6.07
#